data_6c770e445aa22f45da65d2c7898d62df
#
_entry.id   6c770e445aa22f45da65d2c7898d62df
#
_cell.length_a   1.000
_cell.length_b   1.000
_cell.length_c   1.000
_cell.angle_alpha   90.00
_cell.angle_beta   90.00
_cell.angle_gamma   90.00
#
_symmetry.space_group_name_H-M   'P 1'
#
loop_
_entity.id
_entity.type
_entity.pdbx_description
1 polymer ?
#
loop_
_entity_poly.entity_id
_entity_poly.type
_entity_poly.pdbx_seq_one_letter_code
_entity_poly.pdbx_strand_id
1 'polypeptide(L)'
;MPAWLRSLGGQASAFTDRIPWVTFPALRFLTKTLHRDMRVFEYGSGGSTFFFAERVRDLVSIEHDPTWAAKVEEALRVQCSNRPPVRLVEPESDADAAESDPADPDGYVSSDPSWRGWTFRRYAASIDGFAEAYFDLVFIDGRARPSCFKHSVAKVKPGGLLVVDNAERPHYRHIHASLEGPLWRKLDFAGPGPYNLYFWQTCAWQRLSASSGQP
;
A
#
# COMPACT_ATOMS: atom_id res chain seq x y z
N MET A 1 23.85 -12.47 -12.51
CA MET A 1 22.50 -12.56 -13.09
C MET A 1 21.68 -11.41 -12.56
N PRO A 2 20.95 -10.63 -13.38
CA PRO A 2 20.10 -9.55 -12.93
C PRO A 2 19.07 -10.02 -11.89
N ALA A 3 18.74 -9.17 -10.92
CA ALA A 3 17.81 -9.50 -9.83
C ALA A 3 16.43 -9.99 -10.36
N TRP A 4 15.99 -9.42 -11.47
CA TRP A 4 14.77 -9.83 -12.16
C TRP A 4 14.79 -11.31 -12.60
N LEU A 5 15.85 -11.75 -13.26
CA LEU A 5 15.96 -13.17 -13.70
C LEU A 5 16.02 -14.13 -12.51
N ARG A 6 16.60 -13.73 -11.38
CA ARG A 6 16.62 -14.56 -10.17
C ARG A 6 15.24 -14.72 -9.55
N SER A 7 14.41 -13.67 -9.58
CA SER A 7 13.07 -13.71 -9.03
C SER A 7 12.06 -14.52 -9.85
N LEU A 8 12.40 -14.89 -11.09
CA LEU A 8 11.58 -15.77 -11.94
C LEU A 8 11.78 -17.25 -11.63
N GLY A 9 12.68 -17.61 -10.72
CA GLY A 9 12.89 -18.99 -10.26
C GLY A 9 11.66 -19.53 -9.50
N GLY A 10 11.22 -20.74 -9.82
CA GLY A 10 9.90 -21.29 -9.49
C GLY A 10 9.49 -21.44 -8.01
N GLN A 11 10.29 -20.96 -7.05
CA GLN A 11 9.94 -20.93 -5.63
C GLN A 11 10.03 -19.52 -5.02
N ALA A 12 10.47 -18.53 -5.79
CA ALA A 12 10.59 -17.15 -5.35
C ALA A 12 9.20 -16.48 -5.32
N SER A 13 8.89 -15.78 -4.24
CA SER A 13 7.68 -14.98 -4.09
C SER A 13 7.94 -13.78 -3.17
N ALA A 14 7.11 -12.75 -3.25
CA ALA A 14 7.20 -11.60 -2.36
C ALA A 14 7.18 -12.03 -0.87
N PHE A 15 6.38 -13.04 -0.56
CA PHE A 15 6.27 -13.59 0.79
C PHE A 15 7.56 -14.29 1.24
N THR A 16 8.13 -15.19 0.42
CA THR A 16 9.36 -15.93 0.77
C THR A 16 10.58 -15.02 0.81
N ASP A 17 10.66 -14.05 -0.10
CA ASP A 17 11.78 -13.10 -0.20
C ASP A 17 11.63 -11.91 0.75
N ARG A 18 10.46 -11.76 1.40
CA ARG A 18 10.14 -10.70 2.39
C ARG A 18 10.36 -9.30 1.84
N ILE A 19 9.88 -9.07 0.64
CA ILE A 19 9.95 -7.77 -0.03
C ILE A 19 8.57 -7.36 -0.56
N PRO A 20 8.29 -6.05 -0.71
CA PRO A 20 7.13 -5.58 -1.42
C PRO A 20 7.13 -6.08 -2.87
N TRP A 21 5.98 -6.45 -3.38
CA TRP A 21 5.82 -6.78 -4.79
C TRP A 21 5.59 -5.51 -5.61
N VAL A 22 6.59 -4.71 -5.68
CA VAL A 22 6.62 -3.43 -6.41
C VAL A 22 7.73 -3.47 -7.47
N THR A 23 7.80 -2.45 -8.33
CA THR A 23 8.89 -2.34 -9.30
C THR A 23 10.25 -2.25 -8.60
N PHE A 24 11.32 -2.74 -9.24
CA PHE A 24 12.67 -2.64 -8.66
C PHE A 24 13.13 -1.19 -8.40
N PRO A 25 12.79 -0.19 -9.23
CA PRO A 25 13.07 1.21 -8.88
C PRO A 25 12.36 1.64 -7.58
N ALA A 26 11.08 1.27 -7.39
CA ALA A 26 10.33 1.57 -6.17
C ALA A 26 10.91 0.85 -4.95
N LEU A 27 11.26 -0.44 -5.10
CA LEU A 27 11.88 -1.21 -4.02
C LEU A 27 13.20 -0.56 -3.55
N ARG A 28 14.05 -0.13 -4.48
CA ARG A 28 15.30 0.59 -4.16
C ARG A 28 15.03 1.92 -3.46
N PHE A 29 14.01 2.66 -3.91
CA PHE A 29 13.60 3.90 -3.28
C PHE A 29 13.13 3.67 -1.84
N LEU A 30 12.20 2.73 -1.62
CA LEU A 30 11.73 2.38 -0.29
C LEU A 30 12.87 1.94 0.64
N THR A 31 13.78 1.08 0.14
CA THR A 31 14.93 0.60 0.92
C THR A 31 15.83 1.75 1.41
N LYS A 32 15.98 2.82 0.62
CA LYS A 32 16.80 3.99 0.98
C LYS A 32 16.07 4.99 1.87
N THR A 33 14.74 5.02 1.79
CA THR A 33 13.92 6.02 2.48
C THR A 33 13.51 5.59 3.89
N LEU A 34 13.26 4.29 4.07
CA LEU A 34 12.79 3.77 5.36
C LEU A 34 13.86 3.85 6.44
N HIS A 35 13.46 4.28 7.63
CA HIS A 35 14.31 4.32 8.83
C HIS A 35 13.52 4.03 10.12
N ARG A 36 14.25 3.75 11.20
CA ARG A 36 13.71 3.20 12.46
C ARG A 36 12.69 4.09 13.18
N ASP A 37 12.62 5.37 12.87
CA ASP A 37 11.69 6.28 13.56
C ASP A 37 10.35 6.42 12.85
N MET A 38 10.19 5.80 11.68
CA MET A 38 8.98 5.92 10.88
C MET A 38 7.79 5.14 11.44
N ARG A 39 6.60 5.70 11.21
CA ARG A 39 5.29 5.06 11.37
C ARG A 39 4.73 4.76 10.00
N VAL A 40 4.43 3.50 9.75
CA VAL A 40 3.92 3.04 8.45
C VAL A 40 2.54 2.44 8.60
N PHE A 41 1.66 2.76 7.68
CA PHE A 41 0.37 2.10 7.48
C PHE A 41 0.37 1.37 6.14
N GLU A 42 -0.06 0.12 6.14
CA GLU A 42 -0.08 -0.74 4.96
C GLU A 42 -1.48 -1.31 4.73
N TYR A 43 -1.99 -1.14 3.53
CA TYR A 43 -3.16 -1.85 3.03
C TYR A 43 -2.73 -3.01 2.14
N GLY A 44 -3.07 -4.24 2.54
CA GLY A 44 -2.67 -5.49 1.90
C GLY A 44 -1.37 -6.04 2.50
N SER A 45 -1.50 -7.04 3.35
CA SER A 45 -0.36 -7.67 4.01
C SER A 45 0.37 -8.66 3.09
N GLY A 46 1.64 -8.93 3.39
CA GLY A 46 2.43 -9.90 2.63
C GLY A 46 3.92 -9.79 2.85
N GLY A 47 4.70 -9.93 1.79
CA GLY A 47 6.14 -9.75 1.82
C GLY A 47 6.57 -8.36 2.27
N SER A 48 5.78 -7.34 1.92
CA SER A 48 5.95 -5.96 2.34
C SER A 48 5.81 -5.77 3.84
N THR A 49 4.94 -6.52 4.50
CA THR A 49 4.76 -6.48 5.95
C THR A 49 6.06 -6.83 6.69
N PHE A 50 6.76 -7.90 6.26
CA PHE A 50 8.07 -8.24 6.82
C PHE A 50 9.10 -7.16 6.55
N PHE A 51 9.11 -6.65 5.31
CA PHE A 51 10.04 -5.61 4.89
C PHE A 51 9.91 -4.34 5.74
N PHE A 52 8.68 -3.89 6.01
CA PHE A 52 8.43 -2.76 6.88
C PHE A 52 8.72 -3.09 8.34
N ALA A 53 8.25 -4.24 8.84
CA ALA A 53 8.45 -4.65 10.23
C ALA A 53 9.92 -4.65 10.66
N GLU A 54 10.85 -4.97 9.77
CA GLU A 54 12.28 -4.96 10.05
C GLU A 54 12.90 -3.55 10.08
N ARG A 55 12.26 -2.54 9.46
CA ARG A 55 12.88 -1.26 9.12
C ARG A 55 12.30 -0.05 9.84
N VAL A 56 11.08 -0.16 10.39
CA VAL A 56 10.35 0.99 10.95
C VAL A 56 10.03 0.78 12.42
N ARG A 57 9.64 1.86 13.13
CA ARG A 57 9.25 1.81 14.53
C ARG A 57 7.88 1.18 14.71
N ASP A 58 6.89 1.73 14.01
CA ASP A 58 5.49 1.33 14.14
C ASP A 58 4.96 0.91 12.77
N LEU A 59 4.35 -0.25 12.71
CA LEU A 59 3.67 -0.76 11.52
C LEU A 59 2.23 -1.11 11.88
N VAL A 60 1.29 -0.61 11.08
CA VAL A 60 -0.10 -1.07 11.08
C VAL A 60 -0.35 -1.68 9.71
N SER A 61 -0.61 -2.99 9.66
CA SER A 61 -0.89 -3.72 8.43
C SER A 61 -2.32 -4.26 8.46
N ILE A 62 -3.09 -3.98 7.41
CA ILE A 62 -4.49 -4.37 7.27
C ILE A 62 -4.61 -5.41 6.15
N GLU A 63 -5.34 -6.49 6.43
CA GLU A 63 -5.59 -7.57 5.48
C GLU A 63 -7.09 -7.88 5.41
N HIS A 64 -7.55 -8.31 4.24
CA HIS A 64 -8.96 -8.63 4.00
C HIS A 64 -9.24 -10.14 3.94
N ASP A 65 -8.25 -10.94 3.59
CA ASP A 65 -8.34 -12.39 3.47
C ASP A 65 -7.90 -13.06 4.78
N PRO A 66 -8.81 -13.77 5.49
CA PRO A 66 -8.49 -14.39 6.77
C PRO A 66 -7.42 -15.48 6.68
N THR A 67 -7.40 -16.25 5.60
CA THR A 67 -6.41 -17.31 5.40
C THR A 67 -5.03 -16.72 5.16
N TRP A 68 -4.95 -15.66 4.37
CA TRP A 68 -3.70 -14.97 4.09
C TRP A 68 -3.20 -14.20 5.32
N ALA A 69 -4.09 -13.51 6.05
CA ALA A 69 -3.74 -12.82 7.30
C ALA A 69 -3.13 -13.78 8.31
N ALA A 70 -3.76 -14.93 8.55
CA ALA A 70 -3.25 -15.95 9.47
C ALA A 70 -1.86 -16.48 9.07
N LYS A 71 -1.63 -16.67 7.76
CA LYS A 71 -0.33 -17.10 7.22
C LYS A 71 0.76 -16.07 7.45
N VAL A 72 0.47 -14.77 7.18
CA VAL A 72 1.42 -13.68 7.39
C VAL A 72 1.72 -13.51 8.87
N GLU A 73 0.69 -13.55 9.71
CA GLU A 73 0.81 -13.40 11.17
C GLU A 73 1.65 -14.51 11.81
N GLU A 74 1.42 -15.77 11.43
CA GLU A 74 2.22 -16.90 11.91
C GLU A 74 3.69 -16.73 11.55
N ALA A 75 3.99 -16.33 10.32
CA ALA A 75 5.36 -16.11 9.89
C ALA A 75 6.01 -14.89 10.58
N LEU A 76 5.25 -13.83 10.86
CA LEU A 76 5.73 -12.67 11.63
C LEU A 76 6.05 -13.06 13.08
N ARG A 77 5.18 -13.84 13.72
CA ARG A 77 5.35 -14.28 15.12
C ARG A 77 6.64 -15.05 15.33
N VAL A 78 7.00 -15.91 14.39
CA VAL A 78 8.24 -16.68 14.43
C VAL A 78 9.49 -15.79 14.36
N GLN A 79 9.39 -14.61 13.73
CA GLN A 79 10.55 -13.80 13.38
C GLN A 79 10.65 -12.47 14.14
N CYS A 80 9.52 -11.92 14.56
CA CYS A 80 9.41 -10.58 15.14
C CYS A 80 8.43 -10.60 16.32
N SER A 81 8.78 -11.25 17.40
CA SER A 81 7.92 -11.50 18.57
C SER A 81 7.27 -10.26 19.22
N ASN A 82 7.76 -9.05 18.92
CA ASN A 82 7.28 -7.78 19.50
C ASN A 82 6.53 -6.89 18.49
N ARG A 83 6.08 -7.42 17.35
CA ARG A 83 5.32 -6.62 16.36
C ARG A 83 3.82 -6.78 16.56
N PRO A 84 3.04 -5.70 16.32
CA PRO A 84 1.59 -5.81 16.38
C PRO A 84 1.10 -6.80 15.30
N PRO A 85 0.00 -7.53 15.59
CA PRO A 85 -0.58 -8.47 14.64
C PRO A 85 -1.09 -7.76 13.38
N VAL A 86 -1.19 -8.52 12.29
CA VAL A 86 -1.93 -8.09 11.11
C VAL A 86 -3.40 -7.92 11.50
N ARG A 87 -4.00 -6.79 11.17
CA ARG A 87 -5.40 -6.53 11.45
C ARG A 87 -6.27 -7.07 10.32
N LEU A 88 -7.01 -8.13 10.59
CA LEU A 88 -7.99 -8.64 9.65
C LEU A 88 -9.21 -7.73 9.62
N VAL A 89 -9.58 -7.26 8.42
CA VAL A 89 -10.81 -6.50 8.15
C VAL A 89 -11.43 -7.05 6.88
N GLU A 90 -12.32 -8.02 7.07
CA GLU A 90 -13.00 -8.69 5.96
C GLU A 90 -13.99 -7.73 5.27
N PRO A 91 -14.16 -7.88 3.94
CA PRO A 91 -15.21 -7.18 3.20
C PRO A 91 -16.59 -7.68 3.61
N GLU A 92 -17.60 -6.87 3.39
CA GLU A 92 -18.99 -7.19 3.69
C GLU A 92 -19.77 -7.40 2.39
N SER A 93 -20.72 -8.35 2.40
CA SER A 93 -21.59 -8.54 1.25
C SER A 93 -22.53 -7.35 1.10
N ASP A 94 -22.60 -6.79 -0.11
CA ASP A 94 -23.42 -5.63 -0.44
C ASP A 94 -23.87 -5.72 -1.89
N ALA A 95 -25.16 -5.89 -2.09
CA ALA A 95 -25.73 -6.06 -3.43
C ALA A 95 -25.47 -4.83 -4.34
N ASP A 96 -25.49 -3.62 -3.75
CA ASP A 96 -25.27 -2.38 -4.49
C ASP A 96 -23.80 -2.23 -4.92
N ALA A 97 -22.88 -2.88 -4.22
CA ALA A 97 -21.47 -2.92 -4.56
C ALA A 97 -21.19 -3.63 -5.91
N ALA A 98 -22.11 -4.48 -6.38
CA ALA A 98 -21.95 -5.19 -7.65
C ALA A 98 -21.97 -4.28 -8.88
N GLU A 99 -22.61 -3.13 -8.78
CA GLU A 99 -22.76 -2.14 -9.88
C GLU A 99 -21.89 -0.89 -9.64
N SER A 100 -21.15 -0.81 -8.53
CA SER A 100 -20.26 0.32 -8.22
C SER A 100 -19.02 0.31 -9.10
N ASP A 101 -18.56 1.51 -9.49
CA ASP A 101 -17.33 1.69 -10.27
C ASP A 101 -16.09 1.55 -9.36
N PRO A 102 -15.14 0.64 -9.65
CA PRO A 102 -13.88 0.54 -8.91
C PRO A 102 -12.98 1.79 -9.02
N ALA A 103 -13.25 2.70 -9.95
CA ALA A 103 -12.55 3.97 -10.05
C ALA A 103 -13.11 5.03 -9.09
N ASP A 104 -14.34 4.87 -8.62
CA ASP A 104 -14.96 5.77 -7.66
C ASP A 104 -14.43 5.50 -6.23
N PRO A 105 -13.77 6.48 -5.59
CA PRO A 105 -13.31 6.33 -4.21
C PRO A 105 -14.46 6.17 -3.19
N ASP A 106 -15.68 6.53 -3.54
CA ASP A 106 -16.88 6.34 -2.73
C ASP A 106 -17.61 5.02 -2.99
N GLY A 107 -17.17 4.26 -4.01
CA GLY A 107 -17.71 2.94 -4.32
C GLY A 107 -17.26 1.85 -3.35
N TYR A 108 -16.07 1.98 -2.76
CA TYR A 108 -15.49 1.00 -1.83
C TYR A 108 -15.40 -0.43 -2.39
N VAL A 109 -15.21 -0.58 -3.68
CA VAL A 109 -15.20 -1.87 -4.36
C VAL A 109 -13.83 -2.22 -4.95
N SER A 110 -13.57 -3.50 -5.10
CA SER A 110 -12.37 -4.01 -5.76
C SER A 110 -12.58 -4.13 -7.27
N SER A 111 -11.55 -3.84 -8.05
CA SER A 111 -11.53 -4.15 -9.49
C SER A 111 -11.34 -5.64 -9.80
N ASP A 112 -11.10 -6.48 -8.79
CA ASP A 112 -10.98 -7.93 -8.94
C ASP A 112 -12.38 -8.56 -8.99
N PRO A 113 -12.75 -9.24 -10.09
CA PRO A 113 -14.08 -9.81 -10.28
C PRO A 113 -14.50 -10.82 -9.20
N SER A 114 -13.56 -11.46 -8.52
CA SER A 114 -13.85 -12.41 -7.43
C SER A 114 -14.50 -11.74 -6.22
N TRP A 115 -14.40 -10.41 -6.12
CA TRP A 115 -15.01 -9.61 -5.06
C TRP A 115 -16.22 -8.80 -5.51
N ARG A 116 -16.85 -9.14 -6.63
CA ARG A 116 -18.07 -8.47 -7.07
C ARG A 116 -19.19 -8.68 -6.05
N GLY A 117 -19.89 -7.60 -5.67
CA GLY A 117 -20.95 -7.65 -4.65
C GLY A 117 -20.41 -7.64 -3.21
N TRP A 118 -19.16 -7.21 -3.04
CA TRP A 118 -18.53 -7.03 -1.72
C TRP A 118 -18.03 -5.60 -1.56
N THR A 119 -18.34 -4.97 -0.43
CA THR A 119 -17.83 -3.64 -0.07
C THR A 119 -16.61 -3.74 0.86
N PHE A 120 -15.60 -2.92 0.58
CA PHE A 120 -14.38 -2.76 1.38
C PHE A 120 -14.42 -1.49 2.24
N ARG A 121 -15.61 -0.98 2.57
CA ARG A 121 -15.78 0.29 3.32
C ARG A 121 -15.04 0.27 4.64
N ARG A 122 -15.21 -0.76 5.47
CA ARG A 122 -14.51 -0.90 6.75
C ARG A 122 -13.01 -1.06 6.57
N TYR A 123 -12.60 -1.79 5.52
CA TYR A 123 -11.20 -1.97 5.18
C TYR A 123 -10.54 -0.62 4.84
N ALA A 124 -11.12 0.17 3.96
CA ALA A 124 -10.60 1.49 3.60
C ALA A 124 -10.60 2.46 4.79
N ALA A 125 -11.65 2.44 5.61
CA ALA A 125 -11.80 3.29 6.81
C ALA A 125 -10.90 2.87 7.98
N SER A 126 -10.13 1.79 7.90
CA SER A 126 -9.28 1.29 9.00
C SER A 126 -8.25 2.31 9.49
N ILE A 127 -7.87 3.27 8.65
CA ILE A 127 -6.92 4.34 8.98
C ILE A 127 -7.56 5.51 9.70
N ASP A 128 -8.89 5.65 9.69
CA ASP A 128 -9.60 6.84 10.18
C ASP A 128 -9.40 7.09 11.67
N GLY A 129 -9.23 6.03 12.45
CA GLY A 129 -8.98 6.12 13.90
C GLY A 129 -7.65 6.78 14.29
N PHE A 130 -6.78 7.06 13.34
CA PHE A 130 -5.53 7.77 13.58
C PHE A 130 -5.69 9.27 13.34
N ALA A 131 -4.86 10.07 14.02
CA ALA A 131 -4.85 11.52 13.82
C ALA A 131 -4.45 11.89 12.38
N GLU A 132 -4.78 13.08 11.94
CA GLU A 132 -4.21 13.66 10.72
C GLU A 132 -2.70 13.81 10.85
N ALA A 133 -2.00 13.74 9.73
CA ALA A 133 -0.55 13.85 9.66
C ALA A 133 0.18 12.90 10.64
N TYR A 134 -0.31 11.67 10.80
CA TYR A 134 0.23 10.71 11.75
C TYR A 134 1.32 9.82 11.16
N PHE A 135 1.18 9.38 9.90
CA PHE A 135 2.07 8.41 9.26
C PHE A 135 3.17 9.07 8.43
N ASP A 136 4.36 8.49 8.52
CA ASP A 136 5.50 8.82 7.65
C ASP A 136 5.34 8.22 6.26
N LEU A 137 4.67 7.06 6.17
CA LEU A 137 4.37 6.39 4.92
C LEU A 137 3.03 5.66 5.03
N VAL A 138 2.19 5.84 4.00
CA VAL A 138 1.02 4.99 3.76
C VAL A 138 1.27 4.23 2.47
N PHE A 139 1.22 2.89 2.55
CA PHE A 139 1.44 1.97 1.43
C PHE A 139 0.13 1.31 1.03
N ILE A 140 -0.28 1.46 -0.23
CA ILE A 140 -1.56 0.98 -0.75
C ILE A 140 -1.29 -0.05 -1.84
N ASP A 141 -1.37 -1.34 -1.48
CA ASP A 141 -1.19 -2.48 -2.39
C ASP A 141 -2.30 -3.54 -2.23
N GLY A 142 -3.34 -3.24 -1.45
CA GLY A 142 -4.47 -4.12 -1.21
C GLY A 142 -5.64 -3.94 -2.18
N ARG A 143 -6.86 -4.04 -1.66
CA ARG A 143 -8.12 -3.91 -2.41
C ARG A 143 -8.69 -2.50 -2.30
N ALA A 144 -9.67 -2.18 -3.16
CA ALA A 144 -10.38 -0.88 -3.16
C ALA A 144 -9.43 0.33 -3.03
N ARG A 145 -8.32 0.33 -3.79
CA ARG A 145 -7.23 1.32 -3.65
C ARG A 145 -7.68 2.77 -3.78
N PRO A 146 -8.64 3.14 -4.67
CA PRO A 146 -9.16 4.51 -4.69
C PRO A 146 -9.81 4.94 -3.37
N SER A 147 -10.56 4.03 -2.74
CA SER A 147 -11.17 4.31 -1.43
C SER A 147 -10.11 4.37 -0.33
N CYS A 148 -9.15 3.43 -0.30
CA CYS A 148 -8.03 3.47 0.64
C CYS A 148 -7.24 4.79 0.50
N PHE A 149 -7.00 5.23 -0.72
CA PHE A 149 -6.37 6.51 -1.01
C PHE A 149 -7.14 7.68 -0.40
N LYS A 150 -8.46 7.76 -0.64
CA LYS A 150 -9.32 8.82 -0.10
C LYS A 150 -9.17 8.99 1.42
N HIS A 151 -9.18 7.88 2.16
CA HIS A 151 -9.01 7.88 3.61
C HIS A 151 -7.57 8.20 4.06
N SER A 152 -6.58 7.98 3.20
CA SER A 152 -5.15 8.07 3.53
C SER A 152 -4.55 9.46 3.41
N VAL A 153 -5.04 10.30 2.50
CA VAL A 153 -4.39 11.58 2.13
C VAL A 153 -4.13 12.47 3.32
N ALA A 154 -5.13 12.66 4.20
CA ALA A 154 -5.00 13.50 5.38
C ALA A 154 -4.09 12.88 6.46
N LYS A 155 -3.87 11.56 6.41
CA LYS A 155 -3.10 10.82 7.42
C LYS A 155 -1.59 10.84 7.19
N VAL A 156 -1.14 11.19 5.98
CA VAL A 156 0.28 11.36 5.65
C VAL A 156 0.76 12.69 6.19
N LYS A 157 1.83 12.70 6.99
CA LYS A 157 2.40 13.94 7.54
C LYS A 157 3.19 14.74 6.49
N PRO A 158 3.43 16.04 6.69
CA PRO A 158 4.38 16.81 5.90
C PRO A 158 5.75 16.12 5.86
N GLY A 159 6.34 15.99 4.66
CA GLY A 159 7.56 15.20 4.41
C GLY A 159 7.31 13.71 4.20
N GLY A 160 6.15 13.19 4.59
CA GLY A 160 5.77 11.79 4.45
C GLY A 160 5.40 11.38 3.02
N LEU A 161 5.15 10.10 2.84
CA LEU A 161 4.91 9.45 1.55
C LEU A 161 3.57 8.74 1.52
N LEU A 162 2.86 8.87 0.41
CA LEU A 162 1.77 8.00 0.00
C LEU A 162 2.25 7.19 -1.20
N VAL A 163 2.19 5.86 -1.11
CA VAL A 163 2.69 4.95 -2.15
C VAL A 163 1.55 4.07 -2.64
N VAL A 164 1.38 3.99 -3.95
CA VAL A 164 0.37 3.15 -4.61
C VAL A 164 1.05 2.27 -5.65
N ASP A 165 0.86 0.96 -5.55
CA ASP A 165 1.35 0.05 -6.58
C ASP A 165 0.33 -0.13 -7.72
N ASN A 166 0.81 -0.55 -8.91
CA ASN A 166 0.05 -0.62 -10.18
C ASN A 166 -0.65 0.71 -10.53
N ALA A 167 0.01 1.82 -10.25
CA ALA A 167 -0.55 3.16 -10.38
C ALA A 167 -0.86 3.57 -11.83
N GLU A 168 -0.39 2.80 -12.84
CA GLU A 168 -0.70 3.00 -14.26
C GLU A 168 -2.12 2.60 -14.65
N ARG A 169 -2.84 1.89 -13.77
CA ARG A 169 -4.18 1.37 -14.11
C ARG A 169 -5.17 2.51 -14.35
N PRO A 170 -5.98 2.46 -15.42
CA PRO A 170 -6.88 3.56 -15.79
C PRO A 170 -7.85 4.00 -14.67
N HIS A 171 -8.31 3.06 -13.86
CA HIS A 171 -9.22 3.35 -12.74
C HIS A 171 -8.55 4.04 -11.55
N TYR A 172 -7.23 4.29 -11.58
CA TYR A 172 -6.52 5.09 -10.57
C TYR A 172 -6.23 6.53 -11.01
N ARG A 173 -6.78 6.98 -12.16
CA ARG A 173 -6.60 8.37 -12.64
C ARG A 173 -7.01 9.42 -11.61
N HIS A 174 -8.05 9.13 -10.83
CA HIS A 174 -8.51 10.01 -9.76
C HIS A 174 -7.41 10.27 -8.73
N ILE A 175 -6.63 9.25 -8.35
CA ILE A 175 -5.51 9.38 -7.41
C ILE A 175 -4.48 10.38 -7.95
N HIS A 176 -4.11 10.26 -9.23
CA HIS A 176 -3.16 11.18 -9.84
C HIS A 176 -3.70 12.61 -9.84
N ALA A 177 -4.92 12.83 -10.32
CA ALA A 177 -5.54 14.14 -10.39
C ALA A 177 -5.69 14.81 -9.01
N SER A 178 -6.03 14.05 -7.98
CA SER A 178 -6.24 14.57 -6.61
C SER A 178 -4.95 15.06 -5.95
N LEU A 179 -3.79 14.59 -6.40
CA LEU A 179 -2.48 14.97 -5.86
C LEU A 179 -1.69 15.88 -6.81
N GLU A 180 -2.32 16.42 -7.86
CA GLU A 180 -1.75 17.49 -8.65
C GLU A 180 -1.76 18.80 -7.86
N GLY A 181 -0.63 19.51 -7.90
CA GLY A 181 -0.52 20.80 -7.24
C GLY A 181 0.69 20.94 -6.31
N PRO A 182 0.83 22.09 -5.64
CA PRO A 182 2.06 22.46 -4.93
C PRO A 182 2.28 21.71 -3.61
N LEU A 183 1.27 20.99 -3.11
CA LEU A 183 1.36 20.28 -1.83
C LEU A 183 1.97 18.89 -1.94
N TRP A 184 2.07 18.34 -3.16
CA TRP A 184 2.55 16.99 -3.39
C TRP A 184 3.58 16.94 -4.52
N ARG A 185 4.64 16.19 -4.29
CA ARG A 185 5.65 15.88 -5.31
C ARG A 185 5.51 14.43 -5.72
N LYS A 186 5.13 14.20 -6.97
CA LYS A 186 5.03 12.86 -7.54
C LYS A 186 6.41 12.30 -7.87
N LEU A 187 6.58 11.00 -7.60
CA LEU A 187 7.75 10.19 -7.93
C LEU A 187 7.26 8.93 -8.64
N ASP A 188 7.64 8.76 -9.89
CA ASP A 188 7.22 7.65 -10.74
C ASP A 188 8.32 6.58 -10.82
N PHE A 189 7.93 5.34 -10.59
CA PHE A 189 8.82 4.18 -10.62
C PHE A 189 8.25 3.14 -11.60
N ALA A 190 8.44 3.37 -12.89
CA ALA A 190 8.08 2.42 -13.94
C ALA A 190 9.23 1.44 -14.21
N GLY A 191 8.91 0.20 -14.52
CA GLY A 191 9.90 -0.78 -14.90
C GLY A 191 9.55 -2.21 -14.52
N PRO A 192 10.54 -3.12 -14.62
CA PRO A 192 10.38 -4.48 -14.15
C PRO A 192 10.34 -4.54 -12.62
N GLY A 193 9.66 -5.51 -12.10
CA GLY A 193 9.70 -5.90 -10.71
C GLY A 193 9.93 -7.41 -10.55
N PRO A 194 9.95 -7.92 -9.32
CA PRO A 194 10.13 -9.35 -9.07
C PRO A 194 8.90 -10.15 -9.54
N TYR A 195 9.10 -11.43 -9.87
CA TYR A 195 8.08 -12.46 -10.12
C TYR A 195 7.23 -12.30 -11.38
N ASN A 196 7.38 -11.19 -12.15
CA ASN A 196 6.61 -10.90 -13.35
C ASN A 196 7.49 -10.75 -14.59
N LEU A 197 6.90 -11.07 -15.75
CA LEU A 197 7.51 -10.85 -17.07
C LEU A 197 7.07 -9.54 -17.72
N TYR A 198 6.18 -8.78 -17.10
CA TYR A 198 5.69 -7.50 -17.59
C TYR A 198 6.21 -6.34 -16.73
N PHE A 199 6.12 -5.14 -17.28
CA PHE A 199 6.45 -3.90 -16.61
C PHE A 199 5.18 -3.22 -16.12
N TRP A 200 5.28 -2.55 -14.97
CA TRP A 200 4.20 -1.76 -14.41
C TRP A 200 4.74 -0.50 -13.71
N GLN A 201 3.91 0.21 -13.02
CA GLN A 201 4.30 1.43 -12.32
C GLN A 201 3.88 1.38 -10.85
N THR A 202 4.84 1.69 -9.99
CA THR A 202 4.57 2.08 -8.60
C THR A 202 4.77 3.58 -8.51
N CYS A 203 3.83 4.33 -7.94
CA CYS A 203 3.97 5.76 -7.70
C CYS A 203 4.10 6.06 -6.22
N ALA A 204 4.91 7.05 -5.88
CA ALA A 204 4.93 7.66 -4.56
C ALA A 204 4.63 9.16 -4.70
N TRP A 205 3.86 9.69 -3.76
CA TRP A 205 3.66 11.13 -3.62
C TRP A 205 4.20 11.56 -2.27
N GLN A 206 5.15 12.48 -2.30
CA GLN A 206 5.68 13.10 -1.09
C GLN A 206 4.86 14.33 -0.75
N ARG A 207 4.27 14.36 0.46
CA ARG A 207 3.61 15.56 0.96
C ARG A 207 4.66 16.61 1.30
N LEU A 208 4.59 17.76 0.63
CA LEU A 208 5.53 18.85 0.89
C LEU A 208 5.14 19.58 2.18
N SER A 209 6.13 20.04 2.93
CA SER A 209 5.88 20.99 4.01
C SER A 209 5.40 22.29 3.38
N ALA A 210 4.37 22.92 3.94
CA ALA A 210 4.06 24.27 3.58
C ALA A 210 5.35 25.07 3.80
N SER A 211 5.92 25.68 2.76
CA SER A 211 7.00 26.64 2.94
C SER A 211 6.48 27.67 3.93
N SER A 212 7.13 27.74 5.11
CA SER A 212 6.95 28.88 6.00
C SER A 212 7.36 30.10 5.19
N GLY A 213 6.35 30.77 4.62
CA GLY A 213 6.57 32.06 4.01
C GLY A 213 7.19 32.94 5.06
N GLN A 214 8.48 33.24 4.91
CA GLN A 214 9.04 34.37 5.59
C GLN A 214 8.35 35.62 5.02
N PRO A 215 7.84 36.49 5.89
CA PRO A 215 7.32 37.78 5.48
C PRO A 215 8.40 38.64 4.84
#